data_339be3ba4498786d50cc0d0bfd035da1
#
_entry.id   339be3ba4498786d50cc0d0bfd035da1
#
_cell.length_a   1.000
_cell.length_b   1.000
_cell.length_c   1.000
_cell.angle_alpha   90.00
_cell.angle_beta   90.00
_cell.angle_gamma   90.00
#
_symmetry.space_group_name_H-M   'P 1'
#
loop_
_entity.id
_entity.type
_entity.pdbx_description
1 polymer ?
#
loop_
_entity_poly.entity_id
_entity_poly.type
_entity_poly.pdbx_seq_one_letter_code
_entity_poly.pdbx_strand_id
1 'polypeptide(L)'
;MRKLNVLIASLFVSSCCLTLASCQDSEYVISVCASEQPHKEIFEGVVADILSEKGYELKVSVLDWTLQNDAVANNEYDANYFQHVPYLNTYQGKKPLAAACKVHYEKLCVYTKDTSDKTIDNGDVIEIVNDISNVERALNLLASYNILSINDSCYENGEFKNFNVNNPMGSVTFLEGYEDCELKCIKESLLCQSLSDVDFGVIPGNTAMTGFPSDYKDRICFGEEDEKLIDERANIIAVKEENLTSPKTLALVEALKDQRVADFISASYGETVVYHYVDLTK
;
A
#
# COMPACT_ATOMS: atom_id res chain seq x y z
N MET A 1 86.51 17.38 31.50
CA MET A 1 85.78 16.48 30.57
C MET A 1 84.28 16.64 30.80
N ARG A 2 83.63 17.49 30.05
CA ARG A 2 82.20 17.76 30.15
C ARG A 2 81.44 17.02 29.00
N LYS A 3 80.53 16.12 29.36
CA LYS A 3 79.69 15.42 28.41
C LYS A 3 78.51 16.32 28.03
N LEU A 4 78.39 16.56 26.75
CA LEU A 4 77.29 17.33 26.17
C LEU A 4 76.12 16.38 25.87
N ASN A 5 75.04 16.53 26.58
CA ASN A 5 73.80 15.78 26.31
C ASN A 5 73.00 16.54 25.24
N VAL A 6 72.85 15.95 24.05
CA VAL A 6 72.00 16.43 23.03
C VAL A 6 70.59 15.83 23.26
N LEU A 7 69.67 16.69 23.58
CA LEU A 7 68.22 16.32 23.71
C LEU A 7 67.58 16.40 22.33
N ILE A 8 67.24 15.27 21.76
CA ILE A 8 66.44 15.19 20.50
C ILE A 8 64.98 15.23 20.90
N ALA A 9 64.35 16.37 20.61
CA ALA A 9 62.92 16.54 20.73
C ALA A 9 62.25 15.99 19.45
N SER A 10 61.67 14.81 19.52
CA SER A 10 60.82 14.27 18.44
C SER A 10 59.43 14.94 18.46
N LEU A 11 59.17 15.77 17.48
CA LEU A 11 57.82 16.27 17.18
C LEU A 11 56.97 15.11 16.63
N PHE A 12 56.07 14.63 17.45
CA PHE A 12 54.96 13.80 16.98
C PHE A 12 53.92 14.72 16.37
N VAL A 13 53.91 14.84 15.04
CA VAL A 13 52.79 15.42 14.28
C VAL A 13 51.70 14.35 14.29
N SER A 14 50.75 14.46 15.23
CA SER A 14 49.52 13.69 15.21
C SER A 14 48.67 14.18 14.07
N SER A 15 48.74 13.48 12.93
CA SER A 15 47.81 13.67 11.80
C SER A 15 46.44 13.17 12.24
N CYS A 16 45.63 14.08 12.77
CA CYS A 16 44.21 13.84 13.01
C CYS A 16 43.53 13.75 11.63
N CYS A 17 43.46 12.55 11.07
CA CYS A 17 42.50 12.26 9.98
C CYS A 17 41.10 12.48 10.54
N LEU A 18 40.57 13.68 10.35
CA LEU A 18 39.15 13.95 10.39
C LEU A 18 38.52 13.10 9.28
N THR A 19 38.07 11.90 9.62
CA THR A 19 37.05 11.22 8.86
C THR A 19 35.82 12.12 8.97
N LEU A 20 35.61 12.94 7.96
CA LEU A 20 34.29 13.48 7.66
C LEU A 20 33.41 12.26 7.37
N ALA A 21 32.86 11.67 8.44
CA ALA A 21 31.64 10.89 8.29
C ALA A 21 30.66 11.91 7.70
N SER A 22 30.42 11.80 6.40
CA SER A 22 29.31 12.45 5.73
C SER A 22 28.05 11.96 6.45
N CYS A 23 27.64 12.65 7.50
CA CYS A 23 26.26 12.70 7.87
C CYS A 23 25.58 13.33 6.66
N GLN A 24 25.09 12.51 5.74
CA GLN A 24 24.16 12.96 4.74
C GLN A 24 23.05 13.63 5.52
N ASP A 25 22.89 14.93 5.34
CA ASP A 25 21.95 15.73 6.12
C ASP A 25 20.59 15.03 6.01
N SER A 26 20.04 14.62 7.13
CA SER A 26 18.73 13.93 7.19
C SER A 26 17.61 14.77 6.56
N GLU A 27 17.86 16.06 6.37
CA GLU A 27 16.97 17.02 5.70
C GLU A 27 16.75 16.69 4.21
N TYR A 28 17.76 16.14 3.52
CA TYR A 28 17.69 15.81 2.10
C TYR A 28 17.41 14.32 1.81
N VAL A 29 17.21 13.52 2.85
CA VAL A 29 16.82 12.11 2.72
C VAL A 29 15.35 12.00 2.99
N ILE A 30 14.58 11.46 2.04
CA ILE A 30 13.17 11.09 2.19
C ILE A 30 13.08 9.58 2.39
N SER A 31 12.59 9.16 3.55
CA SER A 31 12.41 7.74 3.89
C SER A 31 10.92 7.35 3.77
N VAL A 32 10.64 6.31 3.01
CA VAL A 32 9.26 5.84 2.78
C VAL A 32 9.17 4.33 3.05
N CYS A 33 8.15 3.91 3.77
CA CYS A 33 7.76 2.50 3.80
C CYS A 33 6.61 2.25 2.82
N ALA A 34 6.65 1.12 2.12
CA ALA A 34 5.72 0.82 1.05
C ALA A 34 5.42 -0.69 0.98
N SER A 35 4.36 -1.06 0.25
CA SER A 35 4.18 -2.43 -0.23
C SER A 35 5.11 -2.71 -1.41
N GLU A 36 5.36 -4.00 -1.72
CA GLU A 36 6.32 -4.39 -2.76
C GLU A 36 5.87 -3.88 -4.14
N GLN A 37 4.71 -4.32 -4.61
CA GLN A 37 4.16 -3.97 -5.92
C GLN A 37 2.79 -3.32 -5.76
N PRO A 38 2.46 -2.33 -6.58
CA PRO A 38 3.32 -1.57 -7.51
C PRO A 38 4.10 -0.45 -6.80
N HIS A 39 3.85 -0.22 -5.51
CA HIS A 39 4.24 0.95 -4.73
C HIS A 39 5.75 1.20 -4.71
N LYS A 40 6.53 0.21 -4.24
CA LYS A 40 8.01 0.30 -4.22
C LYS A 40 8.56 0.42 -5.63
N GLU A 41 8.04 -0.34 -6.59
CA GLU A 41 8.52 -0.30 -7.97
C GLU A 41 8.33 1.05 -8.64
N ILE A 42 7.22 1.76 -8.36
CA ILE A 42 6.99 3.14 -8.81
C ILE A 42 8.06 4.07 -8.22
N PHE A 43 8.37 3.91 -6.93
CA PHE A 43 9.37 4.75 -6.28
C PHE A 43 10.78 4.51 -6.81
N GLU A 44 11.21 3.25 -6.91
CA GLU A 44 12.56 2.90 -7.36
C GLU A 44 12.73 3.04 -8.88
N GLY A 45 11.64 2.86 -9.65
CA GLY A 45 11.68 2.90 -11.10
C GLY A 45 11.71 4.30 -11.70
N VAL A 46 11.13 5.31 -11.04
CA VAL A 46 11.00 6.65 -11.62
C VAL A 46 11.07 7.78 -10.59
N VAL A 47 10.43 7.64 -9.41
CA VAL A 47 10.33 8.74 -8.43
C VAL A 47 11.69 9.06 -7.80
N ALA A 48 12.54 8.05 -7.59
CA ALA A 48 13.88 8.25 -7.05
C ALA A 48 14.74 9.16 -7.94
N ASP A 49 14.68 8.97 -9.26
CA ASP A 49 15.40 9.81 -10.22
C ASP A 49 14.87 11.25 -10.19
N ILE A 50 13.55 11.43 -10.18
CA ILE A 50 12.91 12.75 -10.11
C ILE A 50 13.30 13.50 -8.83
N LEU A 51 13.33 12.81 -7.70
CA LEU A 51 13.75 13.37 -6.42
C LEU A 51 15.25 13.71 -6.40
N SER A 52 16.07 12.85 -7.00
CA SER A 52 17.51 13.11 -7.15
C SER A 52 17.80 14.39 -7.96
N GLU A 53 17.04 14.65 -9.02
CA GLU A 53 17.12 15.89 -9.80
C GLU A 53 16.81 17.15 -8.96
N LYS A 54 16.01 16.97 -7.88
CA LYS A 54 15.63 18.01 -6.92
C LYS A 54 16.58 18.09 -5.70
N GLY A 55 17.62 17.25 -5.66
CA GLY A 55 18.60 17.21 -4.58
C GLY A 55 18.21 16.35 -3.38
N TYR A 56 17.17 15.52 -3.49
CA TYR A 56 16.75 14.55 -2.45
C TYR A 56 17.22 13.15 -2.77
N GLU A 57 17.60 12.40 -1.74
CA GLU A 57 17.78 10.95 -1.78
C GLU A 57 16.51 10.26 -1.30
N LEU A 58 15.95 9.33 -2.08
CA LEU A 58 14.82 8.51 -1.67
C LEU A 58 15.30 7.18 -1.11
N LYS A 59 14.81 6.80 0.07
CA LYS A 59 15.01 5.48 0.67
C LYS A 59 13.68 4.79 0.85
N VAL A 60 13.50 3.66 0.18
CA VAL A 60 12.28 2.86 0.24
C VAL A 60 12.54 1.56 0.99
N SER A 61 11.64 1.22 1.91
CA SER A 61 11.66 -0.04 2.66
C SER A 61 10.31 -0.73 2.53
N VAL A 62 10.33 -2.04 2.29
CA VAL A 62 9.10 -2.84 2.32
C VAL A 62 8.76 -3.20 3.76
N LEU A 63 7.53 -2.92 4.16
CA LEU A 63 6.98 -3.28 5.46
C LEU A 63 5.63 -3.94 5.29
N ASP A 64 5.29 -4.84 6.22
CA ASP A 64 3.92 -5.32 6.34
C ASP A 64 2.98 -4.11 6.50
N TRP A 65 1.89 -4.10 5.75
CA TRP A 65 0.96 -2.97 5.69
C TRP A 65 0.35 -2.61 7.05
N THR A 66 0.18 -3.59 7.94
CA THR A 66 -0.32 -3.37 9.31
C THR A 66 0.62 -2.56 10.20
N LEU A 67 1.90 -2.46 9.84
CA LEU A 67 2.93 -1.73 10.60
C LEU A 67 3.21 -0.33 10.06
N GLN A 68 2.86 -0.05 8.80
CA GLN A 68 3.32 1.16 8.10
C GLN A 68 2.79 2.46 8.72
N ASN A 69 1.52 2.49 9.16
CA ASN A 69 0.96 3.68 9.78
C ASN A 69 1.63 4.01 11.11
N ASP A 70 1.91 3.00 11.94
CA ASP A 70 2.62 3.20 13.21
C ASP A 70 4.07 3.62 12.99
N ALA A 71 4.75 3.09 11.98
CA ALA A 71 6.12 3.45 11.63
C ALA A 71 6.23 4.94 11.24
N VAL A 72 5.29 5.47 10.46
CA VAL A 72 5.22 6.91 10.13
C VAL A 72 4.84 7.73 11.37
N ALA A 73 3.86 7.31 12.14
CA ALA A 73 3.44 8.02 13.36
C ALA A 73 4.58 8.12 14.40
N ASN A 74 5.48 7.13 14.46
CA ASN A 74 6.63 7.06 15.34
C ASN A 74 7.89 7.78 14.80
N ASN A 75 7.85 8.38 13.60
CA ASN A 75 8.99 9.00 12.89
C ASN A 75 10.09 8.01 12.46
N GLU A 76 9.77 6.75 12.25
CA GLU A 76 10.68 5.78 11.66
C GLU A 76 10.81 6.00 10.15
N TYR A 77 9.74 6.54 9.53
CA TYR A 77 9.67 6.94 8.13
C TYR A 77 8.99 8.31 8.00
N ASP A 78 9.34 9.04 6.93
CA ASP A 78 8.72 10.33 6.59
C ASP A 78 7.31 10.15 6.04
N ALA A 79 7.07 9.05 5.28
CA ALA A 79 5.79 8.74 4.65
C ALA A 79 5.58 7.24 4.50
N ASN A 80 4.33 6.82 4.24
CA ASN A 80 4.02 5.49 3.71
C ASN A 80 3.25 5.55 2.39
N TYR A 81 3.28 4.41 1.66
CA TYR A 81 2.60 4.26 0.40
C TYR A 81 2.11 2.81 0.23
N PHE A 82 0.83 2.56 0.57
CA PHE A 82 0.21 1.23 0.49
C PHE A 82 -1.31 1.25 0.57
N GLN A 83 -1.91 2.36 0.97
CA GLN A 83 -3.30 2.45 1.44
C GLN A 83 -4.09 3.51 0.69
N HIS A 84 -5.41 3.41 0.76
CA HIS A 84 -6.37 4.42 0.34
C HIS A 84 -6.97 5.17 1.55
N VAL A 85 -7.63 6.30 1.29
CA VAL A 85 -8.23 7.14 2.37
C VAL A 85 -9.18 6.37 3.29
N PRO A 86 -10.12 5.52 2.83
CA PRO A 86 -10.98 4.76 3.72
C PRO A 86 -10.22 3.87 4.71
N TYR A 87 -9.10 3.25 4.30
CA TYR A 87 -8.26 2.49 5.21
C TYR A 87 -7.53 3.40 6.20
N LEU A 88 -6.96 4.53 5.74
CA LEU A 88 -6.32 5.50 6.63
C LEU A 88 -7.28 5.99 7.72
N ASN A 89 -8.56 6.18 7.41
CA ASN A 89 -9.59 6.62 8.35
C ASN A 89 -9.88 5.59 9.47
N THR A 90 -9.49 4.33 9.30
CA THR A 90 -9.60 3.31 10.36
C THR A 90 -8.46 3.37 11.37
N TYR A 91 -7.40 4.13 11.09
CA TYR A 91 -6.22 4.22 11.94
C TYR A 91 -6.54 4.91 13.27
N GLN A 92 -6.28 4.23 14.39
CA GLN A 92 -6.53 4.69 15.75
C GLN A 92 -5.25 4.97 16.56
N GLY A 93 -4.15 5.27 15.86
CA GLY A 93 -2.87 5.55 16.49
C GLY A 93 -2.87 6.86 17.29
N LYS A 94 -1.83 7.02 18.12
CA LYS A 94 -1.71 8.18 19.03
C LYS A 94 -1.44 9.51 18.32
N LYS A 95 -0.91 9.46 17.11
CA LYS A 95 -0.58 10.66 16.32
C LYS A 95 -1.33 10.60 14.99
N PRO A 96 -1.99 11.70 14.61
CA PRO A 96 -2.77 11.74 13.39
C PRO A 96 -1.87 11.68 12.16
N LEU A 97 -2.34 10.93 11.17
CA LEU A 97 -1.80 10.87 9.83
C LEU A 97 -2.74 11.59 8.87
N ALA A 98 -2.19 12.14 7.80
CA ALA A 98 -2.94 12.80 6.74
C ALA A 98 -2.49 12.28 5.38
N ALA A 99 -3.42 12.25 4.42
CA ALA A 99 -3.11 11.97 3.03
C ALA A 99 -2.50 13.22 2.38
N ALA A 100 -1.29 13.10 1.82
CA ALA A 100 -0.61 14.18 1.14
C ALA A 100 -0.98 14.26 -0.36
N CYS A 101 -1.14 13.13 -1.02
CA CYS A 101 -1.67 13.04 -2.39
C CYS A 101 -2.26 11.67 -2.67
N LYS A 102 -3.14 11.59 -3.67
CA LYS A 102 -3.52 10.35 -4.35
C LYS A 102 -2.53 10.10 -5.49
N VAL A 103 -2.24 8.85 -5.79
CA VAL A 103 -1.21 8.50 -6.80
C VAL A 103 -1.74 7.55 -7.87
N HIS A 104 -2.33 6.43 -7.48
CA HIS A 104 -2.86 5.44 -8.40
C HIS A 104 -4.02 4.66 -7.78
N TYR A 105 -4.78 4.01 -8.63
CA TYR A 105 -5.85 3.09 -8.25
C TYR A 105 -5.54 1.69 -8.75
N GLU A 106 -5.84 0.71 -7.92
CA GLU A 106 -5.77 -0.72 -8.25
C GLU A 106 -7.15 -1.33 -8.12
N LYS A 107 -7.59 -2.05 -9.14
CA LYS A 107 -8.86 -2.77 -9.08
C LYS A 107 -8.82 -3.86 -8.03
N LEU A 108 -9.89 -3.95 -7.25
CA LEU A 108 -10.17 -5.15 -6.48
C LEU A 108 -10.84 -6.15 -7.44
N CYS A 109 -10.32 -7.37 -7.47
CA CYS A 109 -10.84 -8.39 -8.36
C CYS A 109 -11.12 -9.70 -7.62
N VAL A 110 -11.99 -10.51 -8.20
CA VAL A 110 -12.15 -11.92 -7.84
C VAL A 110 -11.15 -12.74 -8.64
N TYR A 111 -10.39 -13.55 -7.93
CA TYR A 111 -9.36 -14.44 -8.48
C TYR A 111 -9.75 -15.89 -8.26
N THR A 112 -9.50 -16.74 -9.24
CA THR A 112 -9.72 -18.19 -9.15
C THR A 112 -8.43 -18.94 -8.80
N LYS A 113 -8.59 -20.10 -8.15
CA LYS A 113 -7.49 -21.07 -7.99
C LYS A 113 -7.17 -21.81 -9.30
N ASP A 114 -8.17 -21.98 -10.16
CA ASP A 114 -8.09 -22.71 -11.44
C ASP A 114 -8.41 -21.76 -12.60
N THR A 115 -7.39 -21.39 -13.37
CA THR A 115 -7.54 -20.47 -14.50
C THR A 115 -8.46 -20.97 -15.63
N SER A 116 -8.79 -22.26 -15.64
CA SER A 116 -9.76 -22.85 -16.57
C SER A 116 -11.23 -22.69 -16.12
N ASP A 117 -11.45 -22.34 -14.84
CA ASP A 117 -12.77 -22.09 -14.26
C ASP A 117 -12.82 -20.70 -13.63
N LYS A 118 -13.63 -19.81 -14.20
CA LYS A 118 -13.78 -18.41 -13.77
C LYS A 118 -15.20 -18.06 -13.33
N THR A 119 -16.05 -19.07 -13.20
CA THR A 119 -17.45 -18.91 -12.83
C THR A 119 -17.66 -19.33 -11.39
N ILE A 120 -18.25 -18.46 -10.59
CA ILE A 120 -18.69 -18.86 -9.25
C ILE A 120 -19.97 -19.65 -9.38
N ASP A 121 -19.97 -20.88 -8.89
CA ASP A 121 -21.11 -21.78 -8.90
C ASP A 121 -21.65 -21.98 -7.47
N ASN A 122 -22.87 -22.54 -7.37
CA ASN A 122 -23.47 -22.82 -6.07
C ASN A 122 -22.66 -23.85 -5.30
N GLY A 123 -22.32 -23.53 -4.06
CA GLY A 123 -21.51 -24.37 -3.17
C GLY A 123 -20.03 -23.98 -3.12
N ASP A 124 -19.58 -23.00 -3.93
CA ASP A 124 -18.21 -22.52 -3.89
C ASP A 124 -17.88 -21.75 -2.62
N VAL A 125 -16.62 -21.81 -2.23
CA VAL A 125 -16.06 -21.09 -1.10
C VAL A 125 -15.32 -19.85 -1.58
N ILE A 126 -15.75 -18.68 -1.12
CA ILE A 126 -15.17 -17.38 -1.46
C ILE A 126 -14.45 -16.82 -0.23
N GLU A 127 -13.19 -16.44 -0.37
CA GLU A 127 -12.49 -15.73 0.69
C GLU A 127 -12.34 -14.25 0.39
N ILE A 128 -12.38 -13.42 1.45
CA ILE A 128 -12.17 -11.98 1.40
C ILE A 128 -11.21 -11.57 2.52
N VAL A 129 -10.61 -10.39 2.39
CA VAL A 129 -9.79 -9.79 3.45
C VAL A 129 -10.61 -9.54 4.72
N ASN A 130 -9.94 -9.43 5.89
CA ASN A 130 -10.60 -9.25 7.18
C ASN A 130 -10.53 -7.81 7.75
N ASP A 131 -9.99 -6.83 7.03
CA ASP A 131 -10.08 -5.42 7.44
C ASP A 131 -11.40 -4.79 6.97
N ILE A 132 -12.02 -4.00 7.84
CA ILE A 132 -13.41 -3.55 7.63
C ILE A 132 -13.60 -2.70 6.37
N SER A 133 -12.60 -1.91 5.96
CA SER A 133 -12.71 -1.03 4.78
C SER A 133 -12.65 -1.81 3.48
N ASN A 134 -11.88 -2.89 3.41
CA ASN A 134 -11.80 -3.77 2.27
C ASN A 134 -12.84 -4.90 2.31
N VAL A 135 -13.34 -5.28 3.50
CA VAL A 135 -14.54 -6.14 3.61
C VAL A 135 -15.73 -5.49 2.92
N GLU A 136 -16.06 -4.23 3.25
CA GLU A 136 -17.16 -3.51 2.61
C GLU A 136 -16.98 -3.46 1.08
N ARG A 137 -15.77 -3.15 0.64
CA ARG A 137 -15.41 -3.09 -0.78
C ARG A 137 -15.59 -4.44 -1.48
N ALA A 138 -15.13 -5.54 -0.88
CA ALA A 138 -15.26 -6.89 -1.41
C ALA A 138 -16.73 -7.34 -1.49
N LEU A 139 -17.51 -7.06 -0.45
CA LEU A 139 -18.93 -7.38 -0.44
C LEU A 139 -19.72 -6.58 -1.48
N ASN A 140 -19.40 -5.30 -1.67
CA ASN A 140 -20.02 -4.47 -2.71
C ASN A 140 -19.66 -4.98 -4.12
N LEU A 141 -18.42 -5.47 -4.33
CA LEU A 141 -18.05 -6.11 -5.59
C LEU A 141 -18.90 -7.35 -5.85
N LEU A 142 -19.01 -8.28 -4.90
CA LEU A 142 -19.82 -9.48 -5.06
C LEU A 142 -21.33 -9.17 -5.24
N ALA A 143 -21.82 -8.15 -4.52
CA ALA A 143 -23.20 -7.69 -4.67
C ALA A 143 -23.49 -7.06 -6.04
N SER A 144 -22.53 -6.34 -6.62
CA SER A 144 -22.67 -5.74 -7.95
C SER A 144 -22.83 -6.78 -9.08
N TYR A 145 -22.32 -8.00 -8.83
CA TYR A 145 -22.48 -9.16 -9.73
C TYR A 145 -23.65 -10.06 -9.33
N ASN A 146 -24.53 -9.62 -8.42
CA ASN A 146 -25.71 -10.35 -7.95
C ASN A 146 -25.38 -11.74 -7.34
N ILE A 147 -24.26 -11.88 -6.67
CA ILE A 147 -23.86 -13.11 -5.98
C ILE A 147 -24.44 -13.15 -4.56
N LEU A 148 -24.39 -12.00 -3.85
CA LEU A 148 -24.91 -11.87 -2.50
C LEU A 148 -25.54 -10.48 -2.26
N SER A 149 -26.24 -10.32 -1.14
CA SER A 149 -26.63 -9.04 -0.58
C SER A 149 -26.05 -8.87 0.82
N ILE A 150 -25.75 -7.63 1.18
CA ILE A 150 -25.25 -7.27 2.52
C ILE A 150 -26.47 -7.02 3.41
N ASN A 151 -26.51 -7.64 4.59
CA ASN A 151 -27.62 -7.46 5.52
C ASN A 151 -27.63 -6.06 6.12
N ASP A 152 -28.80 -5.45 6.27
CA ASP A 152 -28.98 -4.11 6.85
C ASP A 152 -28.35 -3.97 8.24
N SER A 153 -28.26 -5.07 9.00
CA SER A 153 -27.62 -5.12 10.31
C SER A 153 -26.14 -4.75 10.30
N CYS A 154 -25.47 -4.81 9.14
CA CYS A 154 -24.08 -4.39 8.97
C CYS A 154 -23.91 -2.87 9.01
N TYR A 155 -24.99 -2.13 8.85
CA TYR A 155 -24.97 -0.67 8.79
C TYR A 155 -25.53 -0.04 10.09
N GLU A 156 -24.87 1.01 10.54
CA GLU A 156 -25.34 1.87 11.63
C GLU A 156 -25.27 3.34 11.16
N ASN A 157 -26.41 4.02 11.17
CA ASN A 157 -26.54 5.40 10.65
C ASN A 157 -26.03 5.58 9.19
N GLY A 158 -26.15 4.53 8.37
CA GLY A 158 -25.67 4.51 6.98
C GLY A 158 -24.19 4.20 6.82
N GLU A 159 -23.45 3.95 7.91
CA GLU A 159 -22.05 3.57 7.87
C GLU A 159 -21.89 2.06 8.09
N PHE A 160 -21.01 1.42 7.32
CA PHE A 160 -20.69 -0.01 7.45
C PHE A 160 -19.81 -0.24 8.69
N LYS A 161 -20.37 -0.80 9.76
CA LYS A 161 -19.71 -0.91 11.08
C LYS A 161 -19.84 -2.26 11.77
N ASN A 162 -20.96 -2.96 11.55
CA ASN A 162 -21.35 -4.11 12.37
C ASN A 162 -21.08 -5.46 11.69
N PHE A 163 -20.16 -5.50 10.71
CA PHE A 163 -19.77 -6.75 10.07
C PHE A 163 -18.96 -7.64 11.02
N ASN A 164 -19.34 -8.93 11.12
CA ASN A 164 -18.62 -9.88 11.96
C ASN A 164 -17.65 -10.74 11.13
N VAL A 165 -16.38 -10.37 11.12
CA VAL A 165 -15.32 -11.12 10.39
C VAL A 165 -15.14 -12.57 10.86
N ASN A 166 -15.55 -12.91 12.08
CA ASN A 166 -15.48 -14.28 12.61
C ASN A 166 -16.74 -15.11 12.29
N ASN A 167 -17.80 -14.47 11.80
CA ASN A 167 -19.03 -15.12 11.33
C ASN A 167 -19.60 -14.33 10.14
N PRO A 168 -18.90 -14.31 9.00
CA PRO A 168 -19.29 -13.50 7.85
C PRO A 168 -20.64 -13.91 7.25
N MET A 169 -20.98 -15.21 7.32
CA MET A 169 -22.25 -15.75 6.84
C MET A 169 -23.48 -15.16 7.53
N GLY A 170 -23.35 -14.71 8.80
CA GLY A 170 -24.42 -14.00 9.50
C GLY A 170 -24.66 -12.56 9.01
N SER A 171 -23.76 -12.02 8.21
CA SER A 171 -23.74 -10.64 7.74
C SER A 171 -24.16 -10.48 6.26
N VAL A 172 -24.29 -11.56 5.54
CA VAL A 172 -24.66 -11.57 4.12
C VAL A 172 -25.77 -12.59 3.84
N THR A 173 -26.41 -12.43 2.70
CA THR A 173 -27.37 -13.40 2.16
C THR A 173 -26.97 -13.67 0.71
N PHE A 174 -26.59 -14.91 0.41
CA PHE A 174 -26.35 -15.34 -0.98
C PHE A 174 -27.66 -15.39 -1.75
N LEU A 175 -27.62 -14.96 -3.02
CA LEU A 175 -28.81 -14.86 -3.87
C LEU A 175 -29.13 -16.19 -4.57
N GLU A 176 -30.25 -16.21 -5.30
CA GLU A 176 -30.72 -17.39 -6.04
C GLU A 176 -29.62 -17.94 -6.97
N GLY A 177 -29.30 -19.20 -6.82
CA GLY A 177 -28.22 -19.89 -7.55
C GLY A 177 -26.87 -19.89 -6.83
N TYR A 178 -26.77 -19.29 -5.64
CA TYR A 178 -25.54 -19.23 -4.81
C TYR A 178 -25.81 -19.59 -3.33
N GLU A 179 -26.98 -20.14 -3.01
CA GLU A 179 -27.48 -20.29 -1.63
C GLU A 179 -26.57 -21.17 -0.74
N ASP A 180 -25.85 -22.11 -1.35
CA ASP A 180 -24.93 -23.03 -0.65
C ASP A 180 -23.47 -22.54 -0.65
N CYS A 181 -23.17 -21.34 -1.22
CA CYS A 181 -21.85 -20.76 -1.17
C CYS A 181 -21.43 -20.37 0.25
N GLU A 182 -20.14 -20.40 0.50
CA GLU A 182 -19.54 -19.98 1.78
C GLU A 182 -18.67 -18.73 1.61
N LEU A 183 -18.74 -17.84 2.59
CA LEU A 183 -17.86 -16.67 2.69
C LEU A 183 -16.90 -16.83 3.88
N LYS A 184 -15.61 -16.60 3.65
CA LYS A 184 -14.56 -16.64 4.68
C LYS A 184 -13.79 -15.31 4.72
N CYS A 185 -13.42 -14.86 5.93
CA CYS A 185 -12.55 -13.70 6.10
C CYS A 185 -11.17 -14.16 6.57
N ILE A 186 -10.12 -13.67 5.92
CA ILE A 186 -8.75 -14.05 6.22
C ILE A 186 -7.84 -12.82 6.20
N LYS A 187 -6.67 -12.91 6.84
CA LYS A 187 -5.66 -11.85 6.76
C LYS A 187 -5.18 -11.69 5.32
N GLU A 188 -5.03 -10.45 4.86
CA GLU A 188 -4.58 -10.13 3.52
C GLU A 188 -3.29 -10.86 3.13
N SER A 189 -2.30 -10.91 4.03
CA SER A 189 -1.02 -11.60 3.80
C SER A 189 -1.13 -13.11 3.54
N LEU A 190 -2.29 -13.71 3.78
CA LEU A 190 -2.55 -15.13 3.56
C LEU A 190 -3.43 -15.41 2.33
N LEU A 191 -4.11 -14.40 1.76
CA LEU A 191 -5.08 -14.56 0.67
C LEU A 191 -4.53 -15.35 -0.53
N CYS A 192 -3.33 -15.01 -1.02
CA CYS A 192 -2.76 -15.71 -2.16
C CYS A 192 -2.35 -17.15 -1.83
N GLN A 193 -1.94 -17.42 -0.59
CA GLN A 193 -1.58 -18.77 -0.16
C GLN A 193 -2.81 -19.63 0.05
N SER A 194 -3.83 -19.09 0.69
CA SER A 194 -5.08 -19.82 1.01
C SER A 194 -5.98 -20.04 -0.20
N LEU A 195 -5.76 -19.33 -1.31
CA LEU A 195 -6.54 -19.51 -2.54
C LEU A 195 -6.50 -20.95 -3.06
N SER A 196 -5.47 -21.75 -2.72
CA SER A 196 -5.43 -23.18 -3.05
C SER A 196 -6.48 -24.02 -2.28
N ASP A 197 -6.95 -23.53 -1.14
CA ASP A 197 -7.86 -24.25 -0.22
C ASP A 197 -9.34 -23.81 -0.35
N VAL A 198 -9.61 -22.83 -1.22
CA VAL A 198 -10.94 -22.30 -1.52
C VAL A 198 -11.13 -22.29 -3.04
N ASP A 199 -12.26 -21.79 -3.54
CA ASP A 199 -12.55 -21.75 -4.97
C ASP A 199 -12.20 -20.38 -5.55
N PHE A 200 -12.54 -19.31 -4.83
CA PHE A 200 -12.30 -17.91 -5.25
C PHE A 200 -11.80 -17.06 -4.10
N GLY A 201 -11.03 -16.02 -4.44
CA GLY A 201 -10.59 -14.99 -3.49
C GLY A 201 -10.84 -13.59 -4.03
N VAL A 202 -11.40 -12.71 -3.20
CA VAL A 202 -11.48 -11.28 -3.51
C VAL A 202 -10.21 -10.64 -2.99
N ILE A 203 -9.26 -10.37 -3.89
CA ILE A 203 -7.88 -10.02 -3.54
C ILE A 203 -7.55 -8.61 -4.05
N PRO A 204 -6.93 -7.73 -3.23
CA PRO A 204 -6.39 -6.45 -3.69
C PRO A 204 -5.34 -6.64 -4.78
N GLY A 205 -5.30 -5.71 -5.75
CA GLY A 205 -4.42 -5.82 -6.91
C GLY A 205 -2.95 -5.96 -6.56
N ASN A 206 -2.44 -5.17 -5.60
CA ASN A 206 -1.06 -5.25 -5.11
C ASN A 206 -0.72 -6.62 -4.51
N THR A 207 -1.64 -7.20 -3.75
CA THR A 207 -1.49 -8.50 -3.12
C THR A 207 -1.45 -9.60 -4.17
N ALA A 208 -2.36 -9.55 -5.17
CA ALA A 208 -2.37 -10.52 -6.26
C ALA A 208 -1.11 -10.41 -7.14
N MET A 209 -0.65 -9.21 -7.48
CA MET A 209 0.59 -9.00 -8.25
C MET A 209 1.82 -9.58 -7.53
N THR A 210 1.88 -9.41 -6.22
CA THR A 210 2.98 -9.97 -5.40
C THR A 210 2.87 -11.47 -5.22
N GLY A 211 1.65 -11.99 -4.98
CA GLY A 211 1.42 -13.41 -4.71
C GLY A 211 1.44 -14.31 -5.95
N PHE A 212 1.03 -13.77 -7.09
CA PHE A 212 0.95 -14.49 -8.38
C PHE A 212 1.65 -13.71 -9.51
N PRO A 213 2.95 -13.40 -9.39
CA PRO A 213 3.63 -12.45 -10.30
C PRO A 213 3.63 -12.88 -11.76
N SER A 214 3.50 -14.19 -12.04
CA SER A 214 3.51 -14.73 -13.42
C SER A 214 2.14 -14.84 -14.06
N ASP A 215 1.06 -14.96 -13.28
CA ASP A 215 -0.26 -15.36 -13.78
C ASP A 215 -1.45 -14.65 -13.11
N TYR A 216 -1.23 -13.60 -12.31
CA TYR A 216 -2.33 -12.90 -11.63
C TYR A 216 -3.43 -12.41 -12.59
N LYS A 217 -3.04 -11.97 -13.80
CA LYS A 217 -4.01 -11.53 -14.82
C LYS A 217 -4.87 -12.67 -15.34
N ASP A 218 -4.26 -13.85 -15.47
CA ASP A 218 -4.98 -15.04 -15.96
C ASP A 218 -5.95 -15.59 -14.91
N ARG A 219 -5.75 -15.27 -13.62
CA ARG A 219 -6.64 -15.66 -12.52
C ARG A 219 -7.85 -14.75 -12.33
N ILE A 220 -7.85 -13.56 -12.92
CA ILE A 220 -8.97 -12.62 -12.78
C ILE A 220 -10.23 -13.20 -13.43
N CYS A 221 -11.29 -13.30 -12.63
CA CYS A 221 -12.64 -13.65 -13.09
C CYS A 221 -13.40 -12.39 -13.48
N PHE A 222 -13.53 -11.45 -12.55
CA PHE A 222 -14.13 -10.13 -12.71
C PHE A 222 -13.58 -9.17 -11.65
N GLY A 223 -13.88 -7.89 -11.78
CA GLY A 223 -13.39 -6.87 -10.86
C GLY A 223 -14.29 -5.64 -10.84
N GLU A 224 -13.87 -4.64 -10.08
CA GLU A 224 -14.55 -3.36 -9.99
C GLU A 224 -14.60 -2.65 -11.35
N GLU A 225 -15.78 -2.12 -11.70
CA GLU A 225 -16.02 -1.39 -12.97
C GLU A 225 -16.50 0.05 -12.74
N ASP A 226 -16.86 0.43 -11.49
CA ASP A 226 -17.33 1.78 -11.19
C ASP A 226 -16.16 2.78 -11.17
N GLU A 227 -16.16 3.71 -12.13
CA GLU A 227 -15.13 4.76 -12.25
C GLU A 227 -15.04 5.68 -11.03
N LYS A 228 -16.10 5.78 -10.21
CA LYS A 228 -16.06 6.56 -8.95
C LYS A 228 -15.08 5.97 -7.94
N LEU A 229 -14.88 4.66 -7.98
CA LEU A 229 -13.92 3.98 -7.12
C LEU A 229 -12.47 4.42 -7.37
N ILE A 230 -12.16 4.89 -8.59
CA ILE A 230 -10.82 5.39 -8.92
C ILE A 230 -10.42 6.51 -7.96
N ASP A 231 -11.30 7.49 -7.72
CA ASP A 231 -11.00 8.57 -6.79
C ASP A 231 -11.12 8.13 -5.33
N GLU A 232 -12.16 7.39 -4.97
CA GLU A 232 -12.44 6.99 -3.58
C GLU A 232 -11.40 6.02 -3.02
N ARG A 233 -10.86 5.14 -3.87
CA ARG A 233 -9.96 4.03 -3.50
C ARG A 233 -8.54 4.19 -4.04
N ALA A 234 -8.20 5.35 -4.61
CA ALA A 234 -6.84 5.64 -5.02
C ALA A 234 -5.87 5.51 -3.83
N ASN A 235 -4.74 4.86 -4.08
CA ASN A 235 -3.66 4.74 -3.12
C ASN A 235 -2.99 6.10 -2.90
N ILE A 236 -2.67 6.39 -1.65
CA ILE A 236 -2.21 7.68 -1.17
C ILE A 236 -0.79 7.61 -0.60
N ILE A 237 -0.13 8.75 -0.61
CA ILE A 237 0.98 9.00 0.30
C ILE A 237 0.39 9.50 1.61
N ALA A 238 0.64 8.78 2.69
CA ALA A 238 0.27 9.24 4.02
C ALA A 238 1.52 9.68 4.80
N VAL A 239 1.38 10.79 5.50
CA VAL A 239 2.41 11.43 6.34
C VAL A 239 1.82 11.77 7.71
N LYS A 240 2.66 12.13 8.67
CA LYS A 240 2.13 12.77 9.88
C LYS A 240 1.44 14.08 9.51
N GLU A 241 0.29 14.36 10.10
CA GLU A 241 -0.47 15.57 9.82
C GLU A 241 0.37 16.84 9.98
N GLU A 242 1.23 16.91 11.01
CA GLU A 242 2.14 18.03 11.24
C GLU A 242 3.20 18.23 10.13
N ASN A 243 3.47 17.20 9.33
CA ASN A 243 4.44 17.18 8.23
C ASN A 243 3.81 17.40 6.85
N LEU A 244 2.49 17.60 6.76
CA LEU A 244 1.76 17.67 5.49
C LEU A 244 2.35 18.71 4.53
N THR A 245 2.85 19.83 5.06
CA THR A 245 3.46 20.92 4.28
C THR A 245 4.98 21.00 4.47
N SER A 246 5.62 19.95 4.97
CA SER A 246 7.09 19.94 5.12
C SER A 246 7.78 19.93 3.75
N PRO A 247 9.03 20.45 3.64
CA PRO A 247 9.77 20.44 2.38
C PRO A 247 9.88 19.05 1.76
N LYS A 248 10.10 17.99 2.55
CA LYS A 248 10.16 16.59 2.10
C LYS A 248 8.83 16.12 1.52
N THR A 249 7.72 16.38 2.21
CA THR A 249 6.38 16.01 1.74
C THR A 249 6.06 16.72 0.43
N LEU A 250 6.31 18.04 0.33
CA LEU A 250 6.05 18.81 -0.88
C LEU A 250 6.92 18.34 -2.05
N ALA A 251 8.20 18.00 -1.80
CA ALA A 251 9.09 17.45 -2.83
C ALA A 251 8.59 16.09 -3.34
N LEU A 252 8.12 15.22 -2.43
CA LEU A 252 7.56 13.91 -2.79
C LEU A 252 6.26 14.04 -3.59
N VAL A 253 5.34 14.91 -3.16
CA VAL A 253 4.07 15.20 -3.85
C VAL A 253 4.32 15.75 -5.26
N GLU A 254 5.27 16.68 -5.40
CA GLU A 254 5.63 17.25 -6.71
C GLU A 254 6.34 16.24 -7.62
N ALA A 255 7.13 15.31 -7.06
CA ALA A 255 7.75 14.23 -7.84
C ALA A 255 6.71 13.26 -8.36
N LEU A 256 5.71 12.91 -7.57
CA LEU A 256 4.63 11.98 -7.95
C LEU A 256 3.67 12.57 -9.00
N LYS A 257 3.62 13.88 -9.14
CA LYS A 257 2.86 14.59 -10.18
C LYS A 257 3.51 14.56 -11.55
N ASP A 258 4.81 14.26 -11.64
CA ASP A 258 5.56 14.27 -12.91
C ASP A 258 4.96 13.28 -13.92
N GLN A 259 4.85 13.70 -15.19
CA GLN A 259 4.29 12.86 -16.26
C GLN A 259 5.01 11.52 -16.40
N ARG A 260 6.32 11.47 -16.10
CA ARG A 260 7.11 10.23 -16.11
C ARG A 260 6.54 9.15 -15.19
N VAL A 261 5.87 9.53 -14.09
CA VAL A 261 5.21 8.58 -13.17
C VAL A 261 3.99 7.95 -13.85
N ALA A 262 3.16 8.75 -14.52
CA ALA A 262 2.02 8.25 -15.28
C ALA A 262 2.46 7.31 -16.41
N ASP A 263 3.50 7.69 -17.14
CA ASP A 263 4.07 6.93 -18.25
C ASP A 263 4.64 5.59 -17.74
N PHE A 264 5.35 5.61 -16.62
CA PHE A 264 5.90 4.40 -15.98
C PHE A 264 4.79 3.45 -15.55
N ILE A 265 3.75 3.95 -14.86
CA ILE A 265 2.61 3.14 -14.40
C ILE A 265 1.90 2.50 -15.60
N SER A 266 1.59 3.28 -16.62
CA SER A 266 0.91 2.79 -17.82
C SER A 266 1.75 1.73 -18.55
N ALA A 267 3.05 1.94 -18.70
CA ALA A 267 3.95 1.01 -19.38
C ALA A 267 4.14 -0.30 -18.61
N SER A 268 4.24 -0.23 -17.26
CA SER A 268 4.55 -1.39 -16.42
C SER A 268 3.32 -2.25 -16.13
N TYR A 269 2.16 -1.62 -15.91
CA TYR A 269 0.97 -2.31 -15.37
C TYR A 269 -0.26 -2.29 -16.32
N GLY A 270 -0.25 -1.44 -17.36
CA GLY A 270 -1.39 -1.30 -18.27
C GLY A 270 -2.65 -0.82 -17.54
N GLU A 271 -3.77 -1.51 -17.75
CA GLU A 271 -5.07 -1.14 -17.16
C GLU A 271 -5.28 -1.67 -15.73
N THR A 272 -4.37 -2.48 -15.20
CA THR A 272 -4.50 -3.05 -13.84
C THR A 272 -4.16 -2.05 -12.75
N VAL A 273 -3.33 -1.06 -13.07
CA VAL A 273 -2.99 0.06 -12.20
C VAL A 273 -3.22 1.36 -12.95
N VAL A 274 -4.13 2.18 -12.48
CA VAL A 274 -4.52 3.43 -13.11
C VAL A 274 -3.89 4.61 -12.38
N TYR A 275 -3.03 5.38 -13.06
CA TYR A 275 -2.52 6.62 -12.50
C TYR A 275 -3.66 7.60 -12.23
N HIS A 276 -3.76 8.07 -10.98
CA HIS A 276 -4.79 9.01 -10.54
C HIS A 276 -4.19 9.97 -9.50
N TYR A 277 -3.58 11.04 -9.98
CA TYR A 277 -2.93 12.02 -9.11
C TYR A 277 -3.87 13.13 -8.65
N VAL A 278 -3.92 13.35 -7.33
CA VAL A 278 -4.61 14.49 -6.69
C VAL A 278 -3.74 15.01 -5.55
N ASP A 279 -3.38 16.28 -5.58
CA ASP A 279 -2.66 16.97 -4.49
C ASP A 279 -3.64 17.29 -3.35
N LEU A 280 -3.35 16.82 -2.14
CA LEU A 280 -4.15 17.00 -0.93
C LEU A 280 -3.45 17.88 0.13
N THR A 281 -2.31 18.49 -0.21
CA THR A 281 -1.55 19.37 0.71
C THR A 281 -2.12 20.80 0.80
N LYS A 282 -3.17 21.10 0.05
CA LYS A 282 -3.76 22.45 -0.06
C LYS A 282 -5.04 22.57 0.71
#